data_6de7306d2aa51c04f47186d8090421b9
#
_entry.id   6de7306d2aa51c04f47186d8090421b9
#
_cell.length_a   1.000
_cell.length_b   1.000
_cell.length_c   1.000
_cell.angle_alpha   90.00
_cell.angle_beta   90.00
_cell.angle_gamma   90.00
#
_symmetry.space_group_name_H-M   'P 1'
#
loop_
_entity.id
_entity.type
_entity.pdbx_description
1 polymer ?
#
loop_
_entity_poly.entity_id
_entity_poly.type
_entity_poly.pdbx_seq_one_letter_code
_entity_poly.pdbx_strand_id
1 'polypeptide(L)'
;QFHHLLKIVPKSGNLIYFDDDKNTSDVIKSGLWCNKVVIGSDHIEIDIHHKSLIVDNKKYSLKDLPLSGEHNFKNYVCAILAATKAGLTIEQSIDSLKKFRGVKRRMDLVADISNIKVYDDFAHHPTAIKMSSNSIKDKYPTKKILGIVELGSNTMSSGFHKNNLIESLKILDKTLLLDHNNAYDYLNRFDSEEKMLDCIRTEILEYDIILIMTNKDSQKFIQPILDSLEKK
;
A
#
# COMPACT_ATOMS: atom_id res chain seq x y z
N GLN A 1 3.40 10.41 19.78
CA GLN A 1 4.42 11.08 18.94
C GLN A 1 3.78 12.05 17.93
N PHE A 2 2.63 11.74 17.32
CA PHE A 2 1.97 12.64 16.36
C PHE A 2 1.58 14.02 16.94
N HIS A 3 1.28 14.11 18.25
CA HIS A 3 1.09 15.40 18.93
C HIS A 3 2.32 16.31 18.89
N HIS A 4 3.54 15.73 18.86
CA HIS A 4 4.77 16.52 18.72
C HIS A 4 4.90 17.12 17.31
N LEU A 5 4.45 16.39 16.27
CA LEU A 5 4.41 16.94 14.91
C LEU A 5 3.54 18.19 14.85
N LEU A 6 2.35 18.16 15.46
CA LEU A 6 1.46 19.34 15.46
C LEU A 6 2.11 20.57 16.13
N LYS A 7 2.94 20.34 17.16
CA LYS A 7 3.63 21.44 17.90
C LYS A 7 4.70 22.14 17.07
N ILE A 8 5.29 21.46 16.09
CA ILE A 8 6.36 22.04 15.26
C ILE A 8 5.85 22.66 13.97
N VAL A 9 4.57 22.46 13.60
CA VAL A 9 3.97 23.15 12.46
C VAL A 9 3.76 24.62 12.80
N PRO A 10 4.31 25.58 12.08
CA PRO A 10 4.16 27.01 12.37
C PRO A 10 2.72 27.47 12.16
N LYS A 11 2.32 28.60 12.75
CA LYS A 11 0.97 29.16 12.59
C LYS A 11 0.58 29.42 11.13
N SER A 12 1.52 29.78 10.29
CA SER A 12 1.33 29.95 8.83
C SER A 12 1.33 28.64 8.07
N GLY A 13 1.66 27.52 8.71
CA GLY A 13 1.66 26.20 8.08
C GLY A 13 0.25 25.66 7.86
N ASN A 14 0.19 24.54 7.15
CA ASN A 14 -1.08 23.87 6.84
C ASN A 14 -1.03 22.42 7.31
N LEU A 15 -2.09 21.94 7.95
CA LEU A 15 -2.34 20.53 8.22
C LEU A 15 -3.41 20.03 7.28
N ILE A 16 -3.05 19.07 6.43
CA ILE A 16 -3.96 18.42 5.46
C ILE A 16 -4.34 17.06 6.03
N TYR A 17 -5.63 16.79 6.18
CA TYR A 17 -6.11 15.54 6.77
C TYR A 17 -7.51 15.18 6.31
N PHE A 18 -7.89 13.91 6.47
CA PHE A 18 -9.23 13.40 6.23
C PHE A 18 -10.06 13.52 7.51
N ASP A 19 -11.31 13.96 7.40
CA ASP A 19 -12.24 14.14 8.53
C ASP A 19 -12.76 12.80 9.09
N ASP A 20 -12.77 11.76 8.28
CA ASP A 20 -13.21 10.39 8.62
C ASP A 20 -12.18 9.59 9.45
N ASP A 21 -10.95 10.08 9.62
CA ASP A 21 -9.92 9.42 10.43
C ASP A 21 -10.02 9.81 11.91
N LYS A 22 -10.58 8.88 12.70
CA LYS A 22 -10.73 9.05 14.15
C LYS A 22 -9.40 9.32 14.86
N ASN A 23 -8.31 8.61 14.49
CA ASN A 23 -7.02 8.78 15.16
C ASN A 23 -6.44 10.17 14.90
N THR A 24 -6.52 10.65 13.68
CA THR A 24 -6.12 12.02 13.32
C THR A 24 -6.99 13.05 14.06
N SER A 25 -8.30 12.84 14.11
CA SER A 25 -9.22 13.71 14.85
C SER A 25 -8.89 13.78 16.34
N ASP A 26 -8.55 12.66 16.98
CA ASP A 26 -8.18 12.63 18.39
C ASP A 26 -6.84 13.33 18.66
N VAL A 27 -5.88 13.22 17.73
CA VAL A 27 -4.62 13.98 17.80
C VAL A 27 -4.87 15.48 17.68
N ILE A 28 -5.75 15.92 16.77
CA ILE A 28 -6.08 17.33 16.54
C ILE A 28 -6.82 17.96 17.72
N LYS A 29 -7.67 17.21 18.41
CA LYS A 29 -8.40 17.66 19.61
C LYS A 29 -7.46 18.08 20.75
N SER A 30 -6.25 17.55 20.80
CA SER A 30 -5.25 17.93 21.82
C SER A 30 -4.61 19.30 21.61
N GLY A 31 -4.92 19.97 20.50
CA GLY A 31 -4.49 21.32 20.17
C GLY A 31 -3.90 21.44 18.78
N LEU A 32 -4.43 22.36 17.99
CA LEU A 32 -3.94 22.74 16.67
C LEU A 32 -3.99 24.26 16.51
N TRP A 33 -2.89 24.85 16.08
CA TRP A 33 -2.73 26.32 15.89
C TRP A 33 -2.32 26.73 14.49
N CYS A 34 -2.15 25.78 13.57
CA CYS A 34 -1.92 26.05 12.13
C CYS A 34 -3.21 26.03 11.32
N ASN A 35 -3.15 26.37 10.04
CA ASN A 35 -4.28 26.29 9.14
C ASN A 35 -4.73 24.84 8.92
N LYS A 36 -6.04 24.63 8.78
CA LYS A 36 -6.64 23.33 8.49
C LYS A 36 -7.00 23.23 7.01
N VAL A 37 -6.67 22.12 6.39
CA VAL A 37 -7.14 21.72 5.06
C VAL A 37 -7.84 20.37 5.24
N VAL A 38 -9.16 20.40 5.32
CA VAL A 38 -9.98 19.23 5.69
C VAL A 38 -10.53 18.59 4.44
N ILE A 39 -10.18 17.35 4.17
CA ILE A 39 -10.74 16.53 3.10
C ILE A 39 -11.97 15.83 3.65
N GLY A 40 -13.12 16.02 3.01
CA GLY A 40 -14.46 15.64 3.52
C GLY A 40 -15.30 16.84 3.98
N SER A 41 -14.77 18.07 3.85
CA SER A 41 -15.52 19.30 4.11
C SER A 41 -16.31 19.78 2.86
N ASP A 42 -17.22 20.74 3.05
CA ASP A 42 -18.01 21.34 1.97
C ASP A 42 -17.17 21.98 0.84
N HIS A 43 -15.89 22.27 1.11
CA HIS A 43 -14.97 22.86 0.14
C HIS A 43 -14.07 21.84 -0.56
N ILE A 44 -13.82 20.67 0.06
CA ILE A 44 -12.90 19.64 -0.45
C ILE A 44 -13.52 18.27 -0.24
N GLU A 45 -14.06 17.71 -1.30
CA GLU A 45 -14.67 16.39 -1.31
C GLU A 45 -13.88 15.43 -2.20
N ILE A 46 -14.04 14.13 -1.96
CA ILE A 46 -13.49 13.07 -2.80
C ILE A 46 -14.59 12.10 -3.21
N ASP A 47 -14.50 11.63 -4.45
CA ASP A 47 -15.32 10.55 -4.97
C ASP A 47 -14.39 9.39 -5.33
N ILE A 48 -14.30 8.40 -4.43
CA ILE A 48 -13.40 7.26 -4.56
C ILE A 48 -13.79 6.39 -5.76
N HIS A 49 -15.09 6.16 -5.98
CA HIS A 49 -15.59 5.31 -7.07
C HIS A 49 -15.27 5.91 -8.44
N HIS A 50 -15.47 7.21 -8.60
CA HIS A 50 -15.16 7.92 -9.84
C HIS A 50 -13.75 8.47 -9.89
N LYS A 51 -12.92 8.23 -8.86
CA LYS A 51 -11.55 8.74 -8.72
C LYS A 51 -11.47 10.23 -9.01
N SER A 52 -12.26 11.03 -8.31
CA SER A 52 -12.35 12.47 -8.51
C SER A 52 -12.08 13.24 -7.22
N LEU A 53 -11.39 14.35 -7.35
CA LEU A 53 -11.24 15.38 -6.33
C LEU A 53 -12.19 16.53 -6.68
N ILE A 54 -12.94 17.04 -5.71
CA ILE A 54 -13.85 18.18 -5.87
C ILE A 54 -13.35 19.28 -4.94
N VAL A 55 -13.04 20.44 -5.48
CA VAL A 55 -12.61 21.62 -4.73
C VAL A 55 -13.46 22.81 -5.15
N ASP A 56 -14.15 23.44 -4.20
CA ASP A 56 -15.06 24.56 -4.42
C ASP A 56 -16.02 24.31 -5.59
N ASN A 57 -16.69 23.15 -5.59
CA ASN A 57 -17.64 22.66 -6.61
C ASN A 57 -17.01 22.37 -8.00
N LYS A 58 -15.69 22.51 -8.16
CA LYS A 58 -15.00 22.12 -9.40
C LYS A 58 -14.47 20.71 -9.29
N LYS A 59 -14.87 19.84 -10.23
CA LYS A 59 -14.48 18.42 -10.26
C LYS A 59 -13.22 18.21 -11.10
N TYR A 60 -12.26 17.47 -10.55
CA TYR A 60 -10.98 17.08 -11.18
C TYR A 60 -10.88 15.56 -11.24
N SER A 61 -10.66 15.00 -12.43
CA SER A 61 -10.48 13.56 -12.61
C SER A 61 -9.06 13.14 -12.27
N LEU A 62 -8.93 12.10 -11.45
CA LEU A 62 -7.66 11.45 -11.10
C LEU A 62 -7.57 10.01 -11.65
N LYS A 63 -8.44 9.65 -12.61
CA LYS A 63 -8.52 8.29 -13.18
C LYS A 63 -7.25 7.83 -13.87
N ASP A 64 -6.54 8.77 -14.52
CA ASP A 64 -5.35 8.49 -15.32
C ASP A 64 -4.05 8.49 -14.51
N LEU A 65 -4.13 8.58 -13.19
CA LEU A 65 -2.96 8.52 -12.33
C LEU A 65 -2.47 7.08 -12.17
N PRO A 66 -1.13 6.86 -12.17
CA PRO A 66 -0.55 5.55 -12.42
C PRO A 66 -0.73 4.53 -11.29
N LEU A 67 -0.84 4.98 -10.02
CA LEU A 67 -0.95 4.07 -8.90
C LEU A 67 -2.40 3.70 -8.60
N SER A 68 -2.67 2.42 -8.41
CA SER A 68 -3.99 1.87 -8.10
C SER A 68 -4.23 1.76 -6.59
N GLY A 69 -5.50 1.60 -6.21
CA GLY A 69 -5.94 1.40 -4.83
C GLY A 69 -6.39 2.69 -4.14
N GLU A 70 -7.37 2.54 -3.24
CA GLU A 70 -7.95 3.68 -2.51
C GLU A 70 -6.90 4.48 -1.73
N HIS A 71 -5.96 3.79 -1.09
CA HIS A 71 -4.91 4.46 -0.32
C HIS A 71 -4.00 5.35 -1.20
N ASN A 72 -3.69 4.92 -2.43
CA ASN A 72 -2.92 5.73 -3.37
C ASN A 72 -3.75 6.90 -3.91
N PHE A 73 -5.05 6.71 -4.13
CA PHE A 73 -5.95 7.81 -4.46
C PHE A 73 -5.97 8.87 -3.35
N LYS A 74 -6.10 8.48 -2.09
CA LYS A 74 -6.01 9.39 -0.94
C LYS A 74 -4.64 10.08 -0.85
N ASN A 75 -3.55 9.37 -1.13
CA ASN A 75 -2.20 9.96 -1.19
C ASN A 75 -2.08 11.01 -2.30
N TYR A 76 -2.64 10.76 -3.49
CA TYR A 76 -2.68 11.74 -4.58
C TYR A 76 -3.43 13.01 -4.17
N VAL A 77 -4.60 12.87 -3.53
CA VAL A 77 -5.36 14.02 -3.04
C VAL A 77 -4.52 14.86 -2.07
N CYS A 78 -3.89 14.24 -1.09
CA CYS A 78 -3.01 14.94 -0.15
C CYS A 78 -1.84 15.63 -0.86
N ALA A 79 -1.20 14.97 -1.83
CA ALA A 79 -0.08 15.54 -2.58
C ALA A 79 -0.50 16.74 -3.43
N ILE A 80 -1.64 16.66 -4.12
CA ILE A 80 -2.21 17.77 -4.89
C ILE A 80 -2.49 18.97 -3.99
N LEU A 81 -3.19 18.75 -2.86
CA LEU A 81 -3.52 19.84 -1.93
C LEU A 81 -2.27 20.43 -1.27
N ALA A 82 -1.25 19.64 -0.98
CA ALA A 82 0.03 20.13 -0.49
C ALA A 82 0.74 20.99 -1.54
N ALA A 83 0.75 20.57 -2.79
CA ALA A 83 1.34 21.31 -3.91
C ALA A 83 0.63 22.64 -4.15
N THR A 84 -0.70 22.72 -3.97
CA THR A 84 -1.41 24.01 -4.05
C THR A 84 -0.97 25.00 -2.98
N LYS A 85 -0.61 24.52 -1.78
CA LYS A 85 -0.07 25.38 -0.71
C LYS A 85 1.36 25.83 -1.00
N ALA A 86 2.04 25.18 -1.94
CA ALA A 86 3.34 25.58 -2.47
C ALA A 86 3.24 26.43 -3.75
N GLY A 87 2.03 26.80 -4.19
CA GLY A 87 1.79 27.73 -5.31
C GLY A 87 1.52 27.07 -6.67
N LEU A 88 1.37 25.75 -6.75
CA LEU A 88 0.95 25.09 -7.98
C LEU A 88 -0.58 25.12 -8.12
N THR A 89 -1.09 25.03 -9.35
CA THR A 89 -2.50 24.75 -9.57
C THR A 89 -2.81 23.27 -9.41
N ILE A 90 -4.08 22.93 -9.24
CA ILE A 90 -4.51 21.51 -9.18
C ILE A 90 -4.19 20.80 -10.49
N GLU A 91 -4.44 21.45 -11.63
CA GLU A 91 -4.15 20.92 -12.97
C GLU A 91 -2.65 20.63 -13.16
N GLN A 92 -1.78 21.58 -12.79
CA GLN A 92 -0.32 21.39 -12.85
C GLN A 92 0.13 20.20 -11.97
N SER A 93 -0.48 20.04 -10.80
CA SER A 93 -0.18 18.95 -9.88
C SER A 93 -0.61 17.61 -10.48
N ILE A 94 -1.81 17.52 -11.06
CA ILE A 94 -2.30 16.32 -11.75
C ILE A 94 -1.41 15.95 -12.93
N ASP A 95 -1.04 16.91 -13.77
CA ASP A 95 -0.19 16.65 -14.94
C ASP A 95 1.22 16.17 -14.55
N SER A 96 1.74 16.67 -13.44
CA SER A 96 3.00 16.18 -12.87
C SER A 96 2.87 14.75 -12.35
N LEU A 97 1.77 14.43 -11.67
CA LEU A 97 1.51 13.11 -11.11
C LEU A 97 1.28 12.03 -12.19
N LYS A 98 0.80 12.37 -13.39
CA LYS A 98 0.72 11.42 -14.51
C LYS A 98 2.08 10.84 -14.91
N LYS A 99 3.17 11.55 -14.65
CA LYS A 99 4.55 11.12 -14.92
C LYS A 99 5.20 10.40 -13.74
N PHE A 100 4.48 10.29 -12.62
CA PHE A 100 5.01 9.68 -11.41
C PHE A 100 5.12 8.16 -11.57
N ARG A 101 6.33 7.64 -11.47
CA ARG A 101 6.61 6.20 -11.67
C ARG A 101 6.37 5.33 -10.43
N GLY A 102 5.85 5.90 -9.36
CA GLY A 102 5.67 5.22 -8.09
C GLY A 102 6.87 5.37 -7.15
N VAL A 103 6.78 4.68 -6.03
CA VAL A 103 7.86 4.59 -5.03
C VAL A 103 8.37 3.16 -5.05
N LYS A 104 9.69 2.99 -5.05
CA LYS A 104 10.33 1.67 -4.97
C LYS A 104 9.74 0.87 -3.80
N ARG A 105 9.45 -0.39 -4.03
CA ARG A 105 8.83 -1.27 -3.03
C ARG A 105 7.44 -0.79 -2.54
N ARG A 106 6.64 -0.17 -3.42
CA ARG A 106 5.23 0.19 -3.20
C ARG A 106 4.42 -0.25 -4.42
N MET A 107 3.98 -1.52 -4.40
CA MET A 107 3.36 -2.17 -5.57
C MET A 107 4.24 -2.02 -6.82
N ASP A 108 5.55 -2.15 -6.65
CA ASP A 108 6.57 -1.97 -7.68
C ASP A 108 6.61 -3.21 -8.58
N LEU A 109 6.33 -3.04 -9.88
CA LEU A 109 6.42 -4.13 -10.87
C LEU A 109 7.90 -4.36 -11.20
N VAL A 110 8.47 -5.39 -10.60
CA VAL A 110 9.91 -5.72 -10.76
C VAL A 110 10.20 -6.63 -11.95
N ALA A 111 9.19 -7.40 -12.40
CA ALA A 111 9.32 -8.24 -13.59
C ALA A 111 7.97 -8.54 -14.24
N ASP A 112 8.01 -8.81 -15.55
CA ASP A 112 6.91 -9.36 -16.36
C ASP A 112 7.53 -10.39 -17.32
N ILE A 113 7.58 -11.65 -16.87
CA ILE A 113 8.29 -12.74 -17.55
C ILE A 113 7.32 -13.90 -17.76
N SER A 114 7.26 -14.45 -18.97
CA SER A 114 6.39 -15.60 -19.32
C SER A 114 4.92 -15.38 -18.94
N ASN A 115 4.42 -14.14 -19.05
CA ASN A 115 3.08 -13.69 -18.64
C ASN A 115 2.84 -13.70 -17.12
N ILE A 116 3.87 -13.87 -16.32
CA ILE A 116 3.81 -13.76 -14.86
C ILE A 116 4.39 -12.41 -14.42
N LYS A 117 3.60 -11.63 -13.69
CA LYS A 117 4.01 -10.34 -13.14
C LYS A 117 4.48 -10.49 -11.70
N VAL A 118 5.64 -9.96 -11.40
CA VAL A 118 6.21 -9.98 -10.03
C VAL A 118 6.18 -8.56 -9.47
N TYR A 119 5.52 -8.41 -8.33
CA TYR A 119 5.40 -7.15 -7.59
C TYR A 119 6.16 -7.21 -6.27
N ASP A 120 6.89 -6.14 -5.94
CA ASP A 120 7.52 -5.91 -4.63
C ASP A 120 6.75 -4.84 -3.86
N ASP A 121 6.37 -5.15 -2.62
CA ASP A 121 5.66 -4.23 -1.73
C ASP A 121 6.24 -4.26 -0.31
N PHE A 122 6.31 -3.11 0.32
CA PHE A 122 6.82 -2.96 1.69
C PHE A 122 5.76 -3.30 2.77
N ALA A 123 4.57 -3.73 2.39
CA ALA A 123 3.52 -4.11 3.32
C ALA A 123 4.00 -5.25 4.24
N HIS A 124 3.85 -5.05 5.54
CA HIS A 124 4.29 -6.00 6.57
C HIS A 124 3.42 -5.97 7.83
N HIS A 125 2.34 -5.18 7.82
CA HIS A 125 1.33 -5.07 8.89
C HIS A 125 -0.03 -5.49 8.32
N PRO A 126 -0.94 -6.10 9.08
CA PRO A 126 -2.22 -6.62 8.56
C PRO A 126 -3.00 -5.62 7.70
N THR A 127 -3.11 -4.36 8.17
CA THR A 127 -3.78 -3.30 7.39
C THR A 127 -3.09 -3.05 6.05
N ALA A 128 -1.76 -2.96 6.02
CA ALA A 128 -1.01 -2.72 4.78
C ALA A 128 -1.11 -3.93 3.83
N ILE A 129 -0.97 -5.16 4.36
CA ILE A 129 -1.15 -6.41 3.60
C ILE A 129 -2.54 -6.45 2.97
N LYS A 130 -3.59 -6.16 3.76
CA LYS A 130 -4.96 -6.08 3.26
C LYS A 130 -5.12 -5.05 2.13
N MET A 131 -4.55 -3.86 2.30
CA MET A 131 -4.63 -2.78 1.31
C MET A 131 -3.92 -3.17 0.00
N SER A 132 -2.70 -3.71 0.07
CA SER A 132 -1.94 -4.17 -1.09
C SER A 132 -2.63 -5.33 -1.79
N SER A 133 -3.16 -6.31 -1.03
CA SER A 133 -3.91 -7.45 -1.57
C SER A 133 -5.18 -7.02 -2.30
N ASN A 134 -5.97 -6.10 -1.73
CA ASN A 134 -7.15 -5.57 -2.39
C ASN A 134 -6.76 -4.78 -3.66
N SER A 135 -5.73 -3.95 -3.58
CA SER A 135 -5.27 -3.13 -4.71
C SER A 135 -4.85 -3.97 -5.92
N ILE A 136 -4.15 -5.10 -5.68
CA ILE A 136 -3.76 -5.99 -6.78
C ILE A 136 -4.96 -6.77 -7.33
N LYS A 137 -5.90 -7.20 -6.50
CA LYS A 137 -7.14 -7.84 -6.92
C LYS A 137 -8.02 -6.90 -7.74
N ASP A 138 -8.17 -5.65 -7.33
CA ASP A 138 -8.94 -4.63 -8.07
C ASP A 138 -8.31 -4.36 -9.45
N LYS A 139 -6.98 -4.34 -9.51
CA LYS A 139 -6.25 -4.13 -10.76
C LYS A 139 -6.35 -5.32 -11.71
N TYR A 140 -6.43 -6.54 -11.17
CA TYR A 140 -6.43 -7.80 -11.90
C TYR A 140 -7.50 -8.76 -11.38
N PRO A 141 -8.79 -8.46 -11.57
CA PRO A 141 -9.90 -9.17 -10.90
C PRO A 141 -10.05 -10.65 -11.33
N THR A 142 -9.54 -11.02 -12.50
CA THR A 142 -9.64 -12.39 -13.05
C THR A 142 -8.34 -13.19 -12.96
N LYS A 143 -7.28 -12.58 -12.43
CA LYS A 143 -5.95 -13.19 -12.37
C LYS A 143 -5.73 -13.95 -11.08
N LYS A 144 -5.02 -15.07 -11.16
CA LYS A 144 -4.64 -15.90 -10.02
C LYS A 144 -3.37 -15.34 -9.37
N ILE A 145 -3.44 -15.00 -8.08
CA ILE A 145 -2.41 -14.24 -7.38
C ILE A 145 -1.83 -15.05 -6.22
N LEU A 146 -0.51 -15.24 -6.22
CA LEU A 146 0.26 -15.77 -5.10
C LEU A 146 0.84 -14.63 -4.27
N GLY A 147 0.49 -14.58 -2.98
CA GLY A 147 1.13 -13.71 -2.00
C GLY A 147 2.31 -14.39 -1.33
N ILE A 148 3.41 -13.66 -1.13
CA ILE A 148 4.56 -14.07 -0.35
C ILE A 148 4.74 -13.02 0.75
N VAL A 149 4.53 -13.41 2.01
CA VAL A 149 4.56 -12.52 3.17
C VAL A 149 5.64 -12.94 4.14
N GLU A 150 6.48 -12.00 4.55
CA GLU A 150 7.46 -12.21 5.59
C GLU A 150 7.19 -11.33 6.80
N LEU A 151 7.19 -11.92 8.00
CA LEU A 151 6.99 -11.22 9.26
C LEU A 151 8.32 -10.64 9.77
N GLY A 152 8.58 -9.38 9.42
CA GLY A 152 9.88 -8.74 9.70
C GLY A 152 9.93 -7.86 10.94
N SER A 153 8.80 -7.48 11.56
CA SER A 153 8.79 -6.63 12.76
C SER A 153 8.56 -7.43 14.04
N ASN A 154 9.08 -6.94 15.17
CA ASN A 154 8.92 -7.59 16.47
C ASN A 154 7.44 -7.79 16.83
N THR A 155 6.58 -6.80 16.57
CA THR A 155 5.14 -6.88 16.86
C THR A 155 4.46 -7.97 16.00
N MET A 156 4.85 -8.10 14.73
CA MET A 156 4.33 -9.15 13.86
C MET A 156 4.84 -10.51 14.29
N SER A 157 6.13 -10.65 14.54
CA SER A 157 6.77 -11.92 14.93
C SER A 157 6.35 -12.42 16.32
N SER A 158 5.75 -11.57 17.16
CA SER A 158 5.23 -11.98 18.49
C SER A 158 3.80 -12.55 18.46
N GLY A 159 3.13 -12.56 17.31
CA GLY A 159 1.75 -13.04 17.20
C GLY A 159 0.69 -12.07 17.72
N PHE A 160 1.03 -10.82 17.99
CA PHE A 160 0.09 -9.82 18.54
C PHE A 160 -1.14 -9.59 17.66
N HIS A 161 -1.00 -9.73 16.33
CA HIS A 161 -2.04 -9.45 15.36
C HIS A 161 -2.72 -10.72 14.79
N LYS A 162 -2.79 -11.84 15.55
CA LYS A 162 -3.21 -13.16 15.06
C LYS A 162 -4.41 -13.12 14.08
N ASN A 163 -5.56 -12.70 14.55
CA ASN A 163 -6.79 -12.75 13.74
C ASN A 163 -6.75 -11.81 12.54
N ASN A 164 -6.27 -10.58 12.75
CA ASN A 164 -6.22 -9.57 11.69
C ASN A 164 -5.24 -9.96 10.56
N LEU A 165 -4.12 -10.59 10.90
CA LEU A 165 -3.18 -11.08 9.90
C LEU A 165 -3.81 -12.20 9.09
N ILE A 166 -4.32 -13.25 9.74
CA ILE A 166 -4.91 -14.40 9.05
C ILE A 166 -6.00 -13.96 8.06
N GLU A 167 -6.87 -13.04 8.48
CA GLU A 167 -7.90 -12.50 7.58
C GLU A 167 -7.31 -11.73 6.39
N SER A 168 -6.21 -11.00 6.58
CA SER A 168 -5.56 -10.30 5.47
C SER A 168 -4.86 -11.24 4.49
N LEU A 169 -4.39 -12.42 4.94
CA LEU A 169 -3.74 -13.43 4.10
C LEU A 169 -4.72 -14.19 3.19
N LYS A 170 -6.02 -14.24 3.55
CA LYS A 170 -7.06 -14.94 2.80
C LYS A 170 -7.58 -14.19 1.57
N ILE A 171 -7.17 -12.94 1.38
CA ILE A 171 -7.67 -12.08 0.28
C ILE A 171 -7.18 -12.58 -1.08
N LEU A 172 -5.94 -13.06 -1.14
CA LEU A 172 -5.32 -13.59 -2.35
C LEU A 172 -5.69 -15.08 -2.55
N ASP A 173 -5.48 -15.60 -3.76
CA ASP A 173 -5.83 -16.99 -4.09
C ASP A 173 -5.02 -17.98 -3.26
N LYS A 174 -3.75 -17.67 -3.00
CA LYS A 174 -2.90 -18.33 -2.01
C LYS A 174 -1.93 -17.33 -1.44
N THR A 175 -1.57 -17.46 -0.16
CA THR A 175 -0.50 -16.72 0.46
C THR A 175 0.43 -17.66 1.21
N LEU A 176 1.73 -17.54 0.98
CA LEU A 176 2.78 -18.22 1.72
C LEU A 176 3.28 -17.26 2.80
N LEU A 177 3.36 -17.73 4.04
CA LEU A 177 3.76 -16.95 5.20
C LEU A 177 5.09 -17.45 5.77
N LEU A 178 6.12 -16.62 5.74
CA LEU A 178 7.38 -16.88 6.44
C LEU A 178 7.29 -16.34 7.87
N ASP A 179 7.24 -17.26 8.82
CA ASP A 179 7.12 -17.00 10.26
C ASP A 179 8.13 -17.86 11.04
N HIS A 180 9.31 -17.34 11.26
CA HIS A 180 10.41 -18.04 11.97
C HIS A 180 10.08 -18.39 13.42
N ASN A 181 9.15 -17.65 14.05
CA ASN A 181 8.82 -17.83 15.46
C ASN A 181 7.65 -18.77 15.70
N ASN A 182 7.03 -19.30 14.64
CA ASN A 182 5.82 -20.12 14.72
C ASN A 182 4.68 -19.45 15.52
N ALA A 183 4.56 -18.13 15.38
CA ALA A 183 3.61 -17.32 16.14
C ALA A 183 2.18 -17.43 15.63
N TYR A 184 2.00 -17.89 14.37
CA TYR A 184 0.70 -17.95 13.69
C TYR A 184 0.36 -19.37 13.27
N ASP A 185 -0.88 -19.79 13.55
CA ASP A 185 -1.45 -21.02 13.03
C ASP A 185 -2.05 -20.73 11.64
N TYR A 186 -1.28 -21.05 10.60
CA TYR A 186 -1.65 -20.81 9.21
C TYR A 186 -1.16 -21.97 8.33
N LEU A 187 -2.05 -22.50 7.48
CA LEU A 187 -1.79 -23.72 6.68
C LEU A 187 -0.53 -23.60 5.80
N ASN A 188 -0.36 -22.44 5.14
CA ASN A 188 0.78 -22.19 4.24
C ASN A 188 1.91 -21.42 4.95
N ARG A 189 2.19 -21.77 6.19
CA ARG A 189 3.26 -21.19 6.99
C ARG A 189 4.56 -21.98 6.83
N PHE A 190 5.65 -21.25 6.76
CA PHE A 190 7.01 -21.77 6.70
C PHE A 190 7.85 -21.20 7.85
N ASP A 191 8.65 -22.03 8.45
CA ASP A 191 9.61 -21.68 9.51
C ASP A 191 10.99 -21.29 8.96
N SER A 192 11.28 -21.65 7.72
CA SER A 192 12.51 -21.29 7.04
C SER A 192 12.29 -20.79 5.62
N GLU A 193 13.19 -19.93 5.18
CA GLU A 193 13.22 -19.35 3.84
C GLU A 193 13.41 -20.43 2.77
N GLU A 194 14.30 -21.39 3.01
CA GLU A 194 14.61 -22.48 2.07
C GLU A 194 13.37 -23.30 1.72
N LYS A 195 12.64 -23.77 2.74
CA LYS A 195 11.38 -24.53 2.54
C LYS A 195 10.33 -23.72 1.76
N MET A 196 10.25 -22.43 2.05
CA MET A 196 9.31 -21.54 1.35
C MET A 196 9.72 -21.35 -0.11
N LEU A 197 11.01 -21.17 -0.40
CA LEU A 197 11.53 -21.06 -1.77
C LEU A 197 11.31 -22.35 -2.58
N ASP A 198 11.45 -23.52 -1.97
CA ASP A 198 11.15 -24.79 -2.64
C ASP A 198 9.68 -24.91 -3.01
N CYS A 199 8.78 -24.50 -2.11
CA CYS A 199 7.34 -24.41 -2.43
C CYS A 199 7.07 -23.42 -3.57
N ILE A 200 7.68 -22.23 -3.54
CA ILE A 200 7.54 -21.23 -4.60
C ILE A 200 7.96 -21.82 -5.96
N ARG A 201 9.12 -22.47 -6.04
CA ARG A 201 9.64 -23.06 -7.29
C ARG A 201 8.69 -24.09 -7.90
N THR A 202 7.98 -24.85 -7.07
CA THR A 202 7.02 -25.87 -7.55
C THR A 202 5.71 -25.30 -8.03
N GLU A 203 5.24 -24.21 -7.45
CA GLU A 203 3.88 -23.70 -7.65
C GLU A 203 3.80 -22.42 -8.49
N ILE A 204 4.92 -21.70 -8.67
CA ILE A 204 4.92 -20.34 -9.24
C ILE A 204 4.21 -20.22 -10.59
N LEU A 205 4.27 -21.27 -11.41
CA LEU A 205 3.67 -21.30 -12.74
C LEU A 205 2.15 -21.47 -12.75
N GLU A 206 1.56 -21.76 -11.60
CA GLU A 206 0.11 -21.84 -11.45
C GLU A 206 -0.57 -20.47 -11.28
N TYR A 207 0.24 -19.40 -11.19
CA TYR A 207 -0.22 -18.04 -10.91
C TYR A 207 0.17 -17.07 -12.02
N ASP A 208 -0.69 -16.08 -12.23
CA ASP A 208 -0.44 -14.98 -13.17
C ASP A 208 0.36 -13.84 -12.52
N ILE A 209 0.26 -13.72 -11.20
CA ILE A 209 0.86 -12.62 -10.44
C ILE A 209 1.46 -13.14 -9.14
N ILE A 210 2.67 -12.67 -8.84
CA ILE A 210 3.35 -12.88 -7.56
C ILE A 210 3.45 -11.54 -6.85
N LEU A 211 2.91 -11.46 -5.63
CA LEU A 211 2.99 -10.28 -4.79
C LEU A 211 3.86 -10.55 -3.57
N ILE A 212 5.05 -9.98 -3.53
CA ILE A 212 6.01 -10.10 -2.42
C ILE A 212 5.78 -8.94 -1.45
N MET A 213 5.50 -9.25 -0.18
CA MET A 213 5.20 -8.29 0.87
C MET A 213 6.13 -8.50 2.07
N THR A 214 7.13 -7.63 2.21
CA THR A 214 8.10 -7.70 3.31
C THR A 214 8.72 -6.34 3.60
N ASN A 215 9.08 -6.06 4.87
CA ASN A 215 9.90 -4.90 5.24
C ASN A 215 11.40 -5.26 5.38
N LYS A 216 11.77 -6.49 5.07
CA LYS A 216 13.16 -6.96 5.00
C LYS A 216 13.70 -6.83 3.58
N ASP A 217 14.80 -7.50 3.30
CA ASP A 217 15.33 -7.62 1.96
C ASP A 217 14.44 -8.53 1.10
N SER A 218 13.75 -7.95 0.11
CA SER A 218 12.89 -8.70 -0.82
C SER A 218 13.68 -9.44 -1.91
N GLN A 219 14.96 -9.06 -2.14
CA GLN A 219 15.78 -9.68 -3.19
C GLN A 219 15.99 -11.18 -2.98
N LYS A 220 15.97 -11.63 -1.74
CA LYS A 220 16.05 -13.05 -1.39
C LYS A 220 14.89 -13.90 -1.94
N PHE A 221 13.74 -13.31 -2.22
CA PHE A 221 12.61 -13.93 -2.92
C PHE A 221 12.63 -13.60 -4.41
N ILE A 222 12.88 -12.33 -4.76
CA ILE A 222 12.83 -11.83 -6.13
C ILE A 222 13.80 -12.61 -7.01
N GLN A 223 15.09 -12.67 -6.65
CA GLN A 223 16.08 -13.30 -7.51
C GLN A 223 15.82 -14.79 -7.78
N PRO A 224 15.52 -15.66 -6.77
CA PRO A 224 15.17 -17.05 -7.04
C PRO A 224 13.90 -17.23 -7.88
N ILE A 225 12.93 -16.30 -7.77
CA ILE A 225 11.72 -16.30 -8.59
C ILE A 225 12.08 -16.01 -10.03
N LEU A 226 12.85 -14.96 -10.30
CA LEU A 226 13.29 -14.60 -11.66
C LEU A 226 14.09 -15.73 -12.29
N ASP A 227 15.05 -16.30 -11.56
CA ASP A 227 15.86 -17.44 -12.02
C ASP A 227 14.99 -18.66 -12.40
N SER A 228 13.86 -18.84 -11.71
CA SER A 228 12.93 -19.94 -11.99
C SER A 228 12.05 -19.68 -13.20
N LEU A 229 11.72 -18.41 -13.48
CA LEU A 229 10.90 -17.99 -14.62
C LEU A 229 11.71 -17.93 -15.92
N GLU A 230 13.01 -17.60 -15.85
CA GLU A 230 13.91 -17.49 -17.01
C GLU A 230 14.41 -18.85 -17.55
N LYS A 231 14.43 -19.90 -16.72
CA LYS A 231 14.92 -21.24 -17.08
C LYS A 231 13.92 -22.05 -17.93
N LYS A 232 12.77 -21.47 -18.26
CA LYS A 232 11.71 -22.09 -19.08
C LYS A 232 11.45 -21.32 -20.34
#